data_379f211eee341be8aa7e67d81233124f
#
_entry.id   379f211eee341be8aa7e67d81233124f
#
_cell.length_a   1.000
_cell.length_b   1.000
_cell.length_c   1.000
_cell.angle_alpha   90.00
_cell.angle_beta   90.00
_cell.angle_gamma   90.00
#
_symmetry.space_group_name_H-M   'P 1'
#
loop_
_entity.id
_entity.type
_entity.pdbx_description
1 polymer ?
#
loop_
_entity_poly.entity_id
_entity_poly.type
_entity_poly.pdbx_seq_one_letter_code
_entity_poly.pdbx_strand_id
1 'polypeptide(L)' 'MQVGDLVRARNDLHDNQGFVKKGMVGIVTKKTQTGQSSCTIVVKFPSSTYITCLWQELEVISENR' A
#
# COMPACT_ATOMS: atom_id res chain seq x y z
N MET A 1 10.33 -1.07 1.41
CA MET A 1 9.07 -1.51 0.76
C MET A 1 9.24 -1.46 -0.74
N GLN A 2 8.97 -2.55 -1.41
CA GLN A 2 9.21 -2.66 -2.85
C GLN A 2 8.04 -3.33 -3.53
N VAL A 3 7.98 -3.18 -4.85
CA VAL A 3 6.97 -3.85 -5.66
C VAL A 3 7.05 -5.36 -5.42
N GLY A 4 5.91 -5.99 -5.17
CA GLY A 4 5.82 -7.40 -4.87
C GLY A 4 5.76 -7.73 -3.39
N ASP A 5 6.06 -6.77 -2.53
CA ASP A 5 5.98 -7.00 -1.08
C ASP A 5 4.52 -7.14 -0.66
N LEU A 6 4.28 -8.01 0.32
CA LEU A 6 2.98 -8.09 0.97
C LEU A 6 2.97 -7.10 2.12
N VAL A 7 1.91 -6.31 2.18
CA VAL A 7 1.77 -5.27 3.18
C VAL A 7 0.39 -5.33 3.81
N ARG A 8 0.28 -4.78 5.01
CA ARG A 8 -0.97 -4.71 5.74
C ARG A 8 -1.28 -3.26 6.06
N ALA A 9 -2.54 -2.88 5.92
CA ALA A 9 -2.96 -1.52 6.26
C ALA A 9 -2.90 -1.33 7.76
N ARG A 10 -2.20 -0.30 8.20
CA ARG A 10 -2.07 0.03 9.63
C ARG A 10 -3.27 0.79 10.14
N ASN A 11 -4.00 1.43 9.24
CA ASN A 11 -5.18 2.22 9.54
C ASN A 11 -6.22 1.98 8.45
N ASP A 12 -7.43 2.47 8.66
CA ASP A 12 -8.42 2.48 7.61
C ASP A 12 -7.95 3.42 6.51
N LEU A 13 -7.97 2.95 5.28
CA LEU A 13 -7.51 3.71 4.12
C LEU A 13 -8.66 3.89 3.15
N HIS A 14 -8.74 5.07 2.53
CA HIS A 14 -9.67 5.27 1.44
C HIS A 14 -9.14 6.34 0.50
N ASP A 15 -9.52 6.22 -0.75
CA ASP A 15 -9.25 7.24 -1.77
C ASP A 15 -10.38 7.18 -2.80
N ASN A 16 -10.14 7.77 -3.97
CA ASN A 16 -11.15 7.77 -5.04
C ASN A 16 -11.44 6.38 -5.59
N GLN A 17 -10.58 5.41 -5.31
CA GLN A 17 -10.72 4.05 -5.83
C GLN A 17 -11.52 3.14 -4.91
N GLY A 18 -11.58 3.44 -3.62
CA GLY A 18 -12.28 2.58 -2.70
C GLY A 18 -11.84 2.74 -1.27
N PHE A 19 -12.23 1.78 -0.45
CA PHE A 19 -12.01 1.79 0.98
C PHE A 19 -11.38 0.47 1.42
N VAL A 20 -10.39 0.55 2.31
CA VAL A 20 -9.71 -0.61 2.88
C VAL A 20 -9.68 -0.47 4.39
N LYS A 21 -10.11 -1.48 5.09
CA LYS A 21 -10.09 -1.48 6.54
C LYS A 21 -8.72 -1.81 7.08
N LYS A 22 -8.43 -1.30 8.27
CA LYS A 22 -7.22 -1.66 9.00
C LYS A 22 -7.08 -3.17 9.09
N GLY A 23 -5.87 -3.64 8.85
CA GLY A 23 -5.56 -5.06 8.93
C GLY A 23 -5.67 -5.83 7.62
N MET A 24 -6.22 -5.21 6.59
CA MET A 24 -6.28 -5.89 5.29
C MET A 24 -4.90 -5.98 4.67
N VAL A 25 -4.66 -7.10 4.01
CA VAL A 25 -3.38 -7.40 3.36
C VAL A 25 -3.51 -7.19 1.87
N GLY A 26 -2.51 -6.53 1.29
CA GLY A 26 -2.44 -6.33 -0.14
C GLY A 26 -1.01 -6.50 -0.64
N ILE A 27 -0.83 -6.32 -1.94
CA ILE A 27 0.48 -6.43 -2.56
C ILE A 27 0.86 -5.09 -3.19
N VAL A 28 2.11 -4.68 -3.02
CA VAL A 28 2.62 -3.45 -3.60
C VAL A 28 2.77 -3.63 -5.10
N THR A 29 2.10 -2.79 -5.88
CA THR A 29 2.13 -2.88 -7.34
C THR A 29 2.94 -1.77 -7.97
N LYS A 30 3.07 -0.63 -7.28
CA LYS A 30 3.82 0.50 -7.80
C LYS A 30 4.38 1.32 -6.65
N LYS A 31 5.55 1.85 -6.83
CA LYS A 31 6.18 2.74 -5.86
C LYS A 31 6.68 3.96 -6.62
N THR A 32 6.23 5.13 -6.20
CA THR A 32 6.63 6.39 -6.81
C THR A 32 7.22 7.28 -5.73
N GLN A 33 8.42 7.75 -5.94
CA GLN A 33 9.06 8.66 -5.02
C GLN A 33 9.18 10.02 -5.70
N THR A 34 8.54 11.02 -5.13
CA THR A 34 8.59 12.38 -5.63
C THR A 34 9.17 13.26 -4.54
N GLY A 35 10.23 13.99 -4.87
CA GLY A 35 10.90 14.83 -3.90
C GLY A 35 11.69 14.00 -2.90
N GLN A 36 12.10 14.64 -1.81
CA GLN A 36 13.03 14.06 -0.86
C GLN A 36 12.35 13.26 0.24
N SER A 37 11.08 13.49 0.48
CA SER A 37 10.40 12.90 1.63
C SER A 37 9.06 12.28 1.30
N SER A 38 8.65 12.29 0.04
CA SER A 38 7.36 11.75 -0.36
C SER A 38 7.54 10.47 -1.14
N CYS A 39 6.99 9.39 -0.61
CA CYS A 39 6.98 8.12 -1.29
C CYS A 39 5.55 7.62 -1.32
N THR A 40 5.02 7.46 -2.52
CA THR A 40 3.65 7.02 -2.72
C THR A 40 3.66 5.56 -3.14
N ILE A 41 2.84 4.76 -2.48
CA ILE A 41 2.76 3.33 -2.72
C ILE A 41 1.36 3.00 -3.23
N VAL A 42 1.29 2.28 -4.34
CA VAL A 42 0.02 1.76 -4.83
C VAL A 42 -0.06 0.29 -4.44
N VAL A 43 -1.10 -0.06 -3.72
CA VAL A 43 -1.30 -1.40 -3.21
C VAL A 43 -2.59 -1.97 -3.79
N LYS A 44 -2.53 -3.18 -4.30
CA LYS A 44 -3.71 -3.90 -4.75
C LYS A 44 -4.18 -4.81 -3.64
N PHE A 45 -5.43 -4.65 -3.24
CA PHE A 45 -6.05 -5.48 -2.21
C PHE A 45 -6.92 -6.56 -2.85
N PRO A 46 -7.26 -7.63 -2.11
CA PRO A 46 -7.98 -8.77 -2.69
C PRO A 46 -9.30 -8.45 -3.36
N SER A 47 -9.93 -7.34 -2.97
CA SER A 47 -11.18 -6.90 -3.59
C SER A 47 -10.97 -6.23 -4.95
N SER A 48 -9.79 -6.36 -5.53
CA SER A 48 -9.40 -5.68 -6.79
C SER A 48 -9.39 -4.17 -6.65
N THR A 49 -9.22 -3.69 -5.44
CA THR A 49 -9.14 -2.27 -5.13
C THR A 49 -7.68 -1.84 -5.10
N TYR A 50 -7.35 -0.80 -5.86
CA TYR A 50 -6.02 -0.20 -5.83
C TYR A 50 -6.09 1.07 -5.00
N ILE A 51 -5.28 1.13 -3.94
CA ILE A 51 -5.25 2.29 -3.05
C ILE A 51 -3.85 2.90 -3.12
N THR A 52 -3.81 4.21 -3.30
CA THR A 52 -2.58 4.98 -3.24
C THR A 52 -2.44 5.53 -1.83
N CYS A 53 -1.33 5.20 -1.18
CA CYS A 53 -1.11 5.63 0.19
C CYS A 53 0.36 5.89 0.45
N LEU A 54 0.65 6.43 1.63
CA LEU A 54 2.03 6.66 2.06
C LEU A 54 2.57 5.40 2.70
N TRP A 55 3.88 5.23 2.64
CA TRP A 55 4.52 4.05 3.22
C TRP A 55 4.24 3.93 4.72
N GLN A 56 4.02 5.05 5.39
CA GLN A 56 3.76 5.08 6.83
C GLN A 56 2.43 4.43 7.20
N GLU A 57 1.53 4.33 6.23
CA GLU A 57 0.21 3.75 6.45
C GLU A 57 0.20 2.25 6.25
N LEU A 58 1.34 1.67 5.91
CA LEU A 58 1.47 0.26 5.59
C LEU A 58 2.53 -0.40 6.47
N GLU A 59 2.35 -1.69 6.70
CA GLU A 59 3.32 -2.52 7.40
C GLU A 59 3.72 -3.67 6.48
N VAL A 60 5.01 -3.83 6.24
CA VAL A 60 5.50 -4.94 5.43
C VAL A 60 5.43 -6.22 6.24
N ILE A 61 4.74 -7.24 5.72
CA ILE A 61 4.61 -8.52 6.38
C ILE A 61 5.35 -9.64 5.66
N SER A 62 5.68 -9.44 4.39
CA SER A 62 6.48 -10.38 3.64
C SER A 62 7.19 -9.64 2.52
N GLU A 63 8.49 -9.72 2.50
CA GLU A 63 9.29 -9.05 1.49
C GLU A 63 9.50 -9.97 0.30
N ASN A 64 9.37 -9.39 -0.89
CA ASN A 64 9.66 -10.09 -2.13
C ASN A 64 11.15 -9.92 -2.45
N ARG A 65 11.87 -11.01 -2.41
CA ARG A 65 13.32 -10.99 -2.68
C ARG A 65 13.69 -11.92 -3.81
#